data_8ca95cedfc1f11176b5f0a07b9c179ff
#
_entry.id   8ca95cedfc1f11176b5f0a07b9c179ff
#
_cell.length_a   1.000
_cell.length_b   1.000
_cell.length_c   1.000
_cell.angle_alpha   90.00
_cell.angle_beta   90.00
_cell.angle_gamma   90.00
#
_symmetry.space_group_name_H-M   'P 1'
#
loop_
_entity.id
_entity.type
_entity.pdbx_description
1 polymer ?
#
loop_
_entity_poly.entity_id
_entity_poly.type
_entity_poly.pdbx_seq_one_letter_code
_entity_poly.pdbx_strand_id
1 'polypeptide(L)'
;MSAEIVYSTDALIDLDEAWDFTVEISGDPDLAFQQVDALLEAVEGARSYPLAGSRLDVVVGTPTDSRYVVAGRLLAVYSIEEHFNRVDRIFDTRQDWVSVLVRRG
;
A
#
# COMPACT_ATOMS: atom_id res chain seq x y z
N MET A 1 -16.13 -4.01 -15.30
CA MET A 1 -14.79 -4.26 -15.87
C MET A 1 -13.74 -3.94 -14.82
N SER A 2 -12.78 -4.82 -14.61
CA SER A 2 -11.75 -4.58 -13.61
C SER A 2 -10.61 -3.73 -14.19
N ALA A 3 -10.05 -2.85 -13.35
CA ALA A 3 -8.89 -2.06 -13.70
C ALA A 3 -7.61 -2.89 -13.52
N GLU A 4 -6.58 -2.59 -14.29
CA GLU A 4 -5.27 -3.18 -14.09
C GLU A 4 -4.62 -2.58 -12.83
N ILE A 5 -3.80 -3.36 -12.14
CA ILE A 5 -3.02 -2.88 -10.99
C ILE A 5 -1.56 -2.71 -11.42
N VAL A 6 -1.01 -1.53 -11.18
CA VAL A 6 0.38 -1.19 -11.50
C VAL A 6 1.06 -0.72 -10.21
N TYR A 7 2.28 -1.17 -9.97
CA TYR A 7 3.07 -0.76 -8.81
C TYR A 7 4.14 0.23 -9.23
N SER A 8 4.21 1.37 -8.53
CA SER A 8 5.27 2.35 -8.78
C SER A 8 6.63 1.78 -8.36
N THR A 9 7.70 2.38 -8.85
CA THR A 9 9.06 2.01 -8.44
C THR A 9 9.23 2.16 -6.92
N ASP A 10 8.71 3.25 -6.35
CA ASP A 10 8.76 3.47 -4.90
C ASP A 10 8.01 2.38 -4.13
N ALA A 11 6.85 1.97 -4.62
CA ALA A 11 6.08 0.90 -3.98
C ALA A 11 6.83 -0.44 -4.01
N LEU A 12 7.51 -0.75 -5.10
CA LEU A 12 8.32 -1.97 -5.20
C LEU A 12 9.49 -1.95 -4.23
N ILE A 13 10.14 -0.80 -4.09
CA ILE A 13 11.22 -0.62 -3.10
C ILE A 13 10.66 -0.79 -1.69
N ASP A 14 9.49 -0.18 -1.41
CA ASP A 14 8.83 -0.31 -0.10
C ASP A 14 8.52 -1.77 0.23
N LEU A 15 8.08 -2.57 -0.75
CA LEU A 15 7.82 -4.01 -0.56
C LEU A 15 9.08 -4.76 -0.18
N ASP A 16 10.18 -4.51 -0.88
CA ASP A 16 11.46 -5.14 -0.59
C ASP A 16 11.92 -4.80 0.82
N GLU A 17 11.82 -3.54 1.22
CA GLU A 17 12.20 -3.09 2.56
C GLU A 17 11.32 -3.73 3.63
N ALA A 18 10.01 -3.85 3.40
CA ALA A 18 9.09 -4.50 4.34
C ALA A 18 9.43 -5.98 4.51
N TRP A 19 9.75 -6.66 3.42
CA TRP A 19 10.18 -8.04 3.45
C TRP A 19 11.45 -8.21 4.28
N ASP A 20 12.49 -7.45 3.94
CA ASP A 20 13.79 -7.52 4.60
C ASP A 20 13.68 -7.22 6.10
N PHE A 21 12.91 -6.21 6.45
CA PHE A 21 12.69 -5.82 7.85
C PHE A 21 12.02 -6.96 8.63
N THR A 22 11.00 -7.59 8.05
CA THR A 22 10.30 -8.68 8.72
C THR A 22 11.22 -9.89 8.92
N VAL A 23 12.02 -10.24 7.91
CA VAL A 23 12.97 -11.34 8.01
C VAL A 23 14.05 -11.03 9.05
N GLU A 24 14.56 -9.80 9.07
CA GLU A 24 15.58 -9.37 10.01
C GLU A 24 15.11 -9.48 11.47
N ILE A 25 13.87 -9.04 11.75
CA ILE A 25 13.35 -9.05 13.12
C ILE A 25 12.89 -10.44 13.57
N SER A 26 12.20 -11.18 12.70
CA SER A 26 11.59 -12.46 13.06
C SER A 26 12.47 -13.65 12.76
N GLY A 27 13.43 -13.52 11.82
CA GLY A 27 14.17 -14.63 11.30
C GLY A 27 13.32 -15.62 10.48
N ASP A 28 12.11 -15.22 10.10
CA ASP A 28 11.13 -16.10 9.48
C ASP A 28 10.66 -15.57 8.12
N PRO A 29 11.22 -16.09 7.01
CA PRO A 29 10.78 -15.70 5.66
C PRO A 29 9.31 -16.04 5.38
N ASP A 30 8.76 -17.05 6.02
CA ASP A 30 7.35 -17.42 5.82
C ASP A 30 6.43 -16.35 6.36
N LEU A 31 6.80 -15.72 7.49
CA LEU A 31 6.03 -14.60 8.03
C LEU A 31 6.06 -13.41 7.09
N ALA A 32 7.23 -13.10 6.53
CA ALA A 32 7.37 -12.03 5.54
C ALA A 32 6.50 -12.30 4.31
N PHE A 33 6.52 -13.53 3.81
CA PHE A 33 5.68 -13.94 2.69
C PHE A 33 4.19 -13.73 3.01
N GLN A 34 3.74 -14.19 4.18
CA GLN A 34 2.33 -14.06 4.58
C GLN A 34 1.89 -12.60 4.65
N GLN A 35 2.72 -11.72 5.20
CA GLN A 35 2.40 -10.31 5.31
C GLN A 35 2.29 -9.64 3.93
N VAL A 36 3.26 -9.88 3.07
CA VAL A 36 3.25 -9.31 1.72
C VAL A 36 2.09 -9.87 0.91
N ASP A 37 1.85 -11.18 0.98
CA ASP A 37 0.76 -11.82 0.26
C ASP A 37 -0.60 -11.26 0.68
N ALA A 38 -0.83 -11.06 1.98
CA ALA A 38 -2.06 -10.48 2.48
C ALA A 38 -2.28 -9.06 1.95
N LEU A 39 -1.21 -8.26 1.86
CA LEU A 39 -1.31 -6.92 1.29
C LEU A 39 -1.64 -6.96 -0.20
N LEU A 40 -0.97 -7.83 -0.95
CA LEU A 40 -1.23 -7.96 -2.38
C LEU A 40 -2.66 -8.41 -2.67
N GLU A 41 -3.22 -9.29 -1.83
CA GLU A 41 -4.63 -9.67 -1.94
C GLU A 41 -5.57 -8.49 -1.66
N ALA A 42 -5.26 -7.68 -0.64
CA ALA A 42 -6.06 -6.50 -0.33
C ALA A 42 -6.02 -5.48 -1.48
N VAL A 43 -4.85 -5.27 -2.08
CA VAL A 43 -4.69 -4.40 -3.25
C VAL A 43 -5.47 -4.96 -4.44
N GLU A 44 -5.44 -6.28 -4.63
CA GLU A 44 -6.16 -6.92 -5.72
C GLU A 44 -7.67 -6.69 -5.65
N GLY A 45 -8.22 -6.51 -4.45
CA GLY A 45 -9.61 -6.12 -4.26
C GLY A 45 -9.96 -4.79 -4.92
N ALA A 46 -9.00 -3.87 -5.04
CA ALA A 46 -9.20 -2.59 -5.70
C ALA A 46 -9.35 -2.71 -7.22
N ARG A 47 -8.97 -3.85 -7.81
CA ARG A 47 -9.17 -4.12 -9.25
C ARG A 47 -10.64 -4.07 -9.62
N SER A 48 -11.50 -4.66 -8.80
CA SER A 48 -12.94 -4.71 -9.05
C SER A 48 -13.70 -3.61 -8.30
N TYR A 49 -13.19 -3.18 -7.15
CA TYR A 49 -13.85 -2.21 -6.28
C TYR A 49 -12.86 -1.11 -5.85
N PRO A 50 -12.45 -0.23 -6.79
CA PRO A 50 -11.42 0.77 -6.49
C PRO A 50 -11.82 1.75 -5.39
N LEU A 51 -13.12 2.01 -5.20
CA LEU A 51 -13.60 2.90 -4.15
C LEU A 51 -13.80 2.23 -2.80
N ALA A 52 -13.49 0.94 -2.67
CA ALA A 52 -13.61 0.22 -1.39
C ALA A 52 -12.50 0.58 -0.41
N GLY A 53 -11.36 1.10 -0.88
CA GLY A 53 -10.30 1.57 0.00
C GLY A 53 -10.70 2.82 0.76
N SER A 54 -10.03 3.07 1.89
CA SER A 54 -10.30 4.24 2.73
C SER A 54 -9.79 5.52 2.05
N ARG A 55 -10.49 6.62 2.27
CA ARG A 55 -10.12 7.91 1.69
C ARG A 55 -8.88 8.47 2.38
N LEU A 56 -7.86 8.76 1.59
CA LEU A 56 -6.61 9.30 2.11
C LEU A 56 -6.76 10.76 2.58
N ASP A 57 -7.59 11.57 1.92
CA ASP A 57 -7.78 12.99 2.25
C ASP A 57 -8.20 13.20 3.70
N VAL A 58 -9.01 12.31 4.24
CA VAL A 58 -9.48 12.38 5.63
C VAL A 58 -8.30 12.25 6.62
N VAL A 59 -7.32 11.42 6.28
CA VAL A 59 -6.19 11.14 7.17
C VAL A 59 -5.10 12.21 7.06
N VAL A 60 -4.79 12.61 5.82
CA VAL A 60 -3.68 13.56 5.59
C VAL A 60 -4.11 15.03 5.72
N GLY A 61 -5.41 15.30 5.70
CA GLY A 61 -5.93 16.65 5.85
C GLY A 61 -5.71 17.56 4.63
N THR A 62 -5.37 16.97 3.48
CA THR A 62 -5.14 17.67 2.23
C THR A 62 -5.98 17.02 1.15
N PRO A 63 -6.64 17.79 0.26
CA PRO A 63 -7.44 17.18 -0.81
C PRO A 63 -6.62 16.25 -1.70
N THR A 64 -7.12 15.03 -1.88
CA THR A 64 -6.55 14.03 -2.78
C THR A 64 -7.60 13.00 -3.12
N ASP A 65 -7.53 12.42 -4.30
CA ASP A 65 -8.39 11.32 -4.74
C ASP A 65 -7.80 9.95 -4.38
N SER A 66 -6.62 9.92 -3.78
CA SER A 66 -5.96 8.67 -3.40
C SER A 66 -6.69 7.98 -2.27
N ARG A 67 -6.53 6.66 -2.23
CA ARG A 67 -7.11 5.79 -1.21
C ARG A 67 -6.04 4.88 -0.64
N TYR A 68 -6.36 4.17 0.43
CA TYR A 68 -5.44 3.20 1.01
C TYR A 68 -6.18 1.97 1.51
N VAL A 69 -5.46 0.85 1.53
CA VAL A 69 -5.95 -0.40 2.11
C VAL A 69 -4.94 -0.88 3.13
N VAL A 70 -5.44 -1.54 4.18
CA VAL A 70 -4.61 -2.09 5.25
C VAL A 70 -4.78 -3.61 5.28
N ALA A 71 -3.66 -4.31 5.39
CA ALA A 71 -3.64 -5.76 5.59
C ALA A 71 -2.61 -6.06 6.67
N GLY A 72 -3.08 -6.38 7.88
CA GLY A 72 -2.19 -6.60 9.01
C GLY A 72 -1.34 -5.38 9.33
N ARG A 73 -0.03 -5.52 9.21
CA ARG A 73 0.93 -4.44 9.52
C ARG A 73 1.31 -3.60 8.32
N LEU A 74 0.82 -3.94 7.13
CA LEU A 74 1.16 -3.21 5.92
C LEU A 74 -0.03 -2.43 5.39
N LEU A 75 0.28 -1.33 4.73
CA LEU A 75 -0.70 -0.41 4.17
C LEU A 75 -0.22 0.01 2.79
N ALA A 76 -1.13 -0.01 1.81
CA ALA A 76 -0.83 0.43 0.46
C ALA A 76 -1.67 1.66 0.12
N VAL A 77 -1.00 2.72 -0.33
CA VAL A 77 -1.64 3.93 -0.87
C VAL A 77 -1.72 3.77 -2.38
N TYR A 78 -2.90 3.96 -2.93
CA TYR A 78 -3.10 3.84 -4.37
C TYR A 78 -3.90 5.00 -4.94
N SER A 79 -3.65 5.27 -6.23
CA SER A 79 -4.36 6.29 -7.01
C SER A 79 -5.18 5.59 -8.08
N ILE A 80 -6.40 6.09 -8.32
CA ILE A 80 -7.30 5.58 -9.34
C ILE A 80 -7.08 6.40 -10.61
N GLU A 81 -6.56 5.74 -11.63
CA GLU A 81 -6.33 6.35 -12.94
C GLU A 81 -7.42 5.89 -13.92
N GLU A 82 -7.41 6.45 -15.12
CA GLU A 82 -8.45 6.18 -16.11
C GLU A 82 -8.55 4.69 -16.48
N HIS A 83 -7.40 4.03 -16.70
CA HIS A 83 -7.36 2.65 -17.18
C HIS A 83 -6.70 1.67 -16.20
N PHE A 84 -6.20 2.17 -15.07
CA PHE A 84 -5.52 1.33 -14.10
C PHE A 84 -5.56 1.98 -12.72
N ASN A 85 -5.24 1.19 -11.70
CA ASN A 85 -5.01 1.69 -10.35
C ASN A 85 -3.51 1.55 -10.07
N ARG A 86 -2.88 2.62 -9.60
CA ARG A 86 -1.45 2.61 -9.32
C ARG A 86 -1.21 2.58 -7.82
N VAL A 87 -0.47 1.59 -7.36
CA VAL A 87 0.02 1.56 -5.98
C VAL A 87 1.21 2.50 -5.90
N ASP A 88 1.07 3.60 -5.16
CA ASP A 88 2.07 4.66 -5.08
C ASP A 88 3.14 4.39 -4.03
N ARG A 89 2.71 3.95 -2.84
CA ARG A 89 3.59 3.70 -1.71
C ARG A 89 3.04 2.58 -0.84
N ILE A 90 3.95 1.91 -0.14
CA ILE A 90 3.60 0.90 0.85
C ILE A 90 4.32 1.25 2.15
N PHE A 91 3.61 1.15 3.28
CA PHE A 91 4.12 1.54 4.59
C PHE A 91 3.83 0.46 5.62
N ASP A 92 4.62 0.45 6.69
CA ASP A 92 4.27 -0.29 7.91
C ASP A 92 3.32 0.59 8.74
N THR A 93 2.21 0.02 9.21
CA THR A 93 1.20 0.77 9.96
C THR A 93 1.72 1.32 11.28
N ARG A 94 2.85 0.81 11.78
CA ARG A 94 3.47 1.27 13.03
C ARG A 94 4.36 2.49 12.84
N GLN A 95 4.78 2.79 11.60
CA GLN A 95 5.54 4.01 11.33
C GLN A 95 4.60 5.21 11.15
N ASP A 96 5.14 6.40 11.27
CA ASP A 96 4.41 7.64 11.00
C ASP A 96 4.34 7.87 9.48
N TRP A 97 3.57 7.01 8.79
CA TRP A 97 3.49 6.99 7.35
C TRP A 97 2.84 8.25 6.78
N VAL A 98 1.93 8.86 7.53
CA VAL A 98 1.27 10.10 7.09
C VAL A 98 2.30 11.21 6.93
N SER A 99 3.18 11.39 7.91
CA SER A 99 4.24 12.39 7.84
C SER A 99 5.21 12.14 6.70
N VAL A 100 5.58 10.88 6.47
CA VAL A 100 6.48 10.51 5.37
C VAL A 100 5.83 10.85 4.03
N LEU A 101 4.56 10.48 3.86
CA LEU A 101 3.82 10.71 2.62
C LEU A 101 3.66 12.20 2.33
N VAL A 102 3.26 12.98 3.34
CA VAL A 102 3.02 14.43 3.19
C VAL A 102 4.31 15.17 2.87
N ARG A 103 5.44 14.80 3.49
CA ARG A 103 6.73 15.43 3.23
C ARG A 103 7.22 15.21 1.81
N ARG A 104 6.87 14.08 1.20
CA ARG A 104 7.29 13.76 -0.16
C ARG A 104 6.31 14.25 -1.22
N GLY A 105 5.12 14.53 -0.79
CA GLY A 105 4.09 15.09 -1.67
C GLY A 105 4.35 16.54 -1.96
#